data_250d83b4d17f088d5cf31db8afda22ed
#
_entry.id   250d83b4d17f088d5cf31db8afda22ed
#
_cell.length_a   1.000
_cell.length_b   1.000
_cell.length_c   1.000
_cell.angle_alpha   90.00
_cell.angle_beta   90.00
_cell.angle_gamma   90.00
#
_symmetry.space_group_name_H-M   'P 1'
#
loop_
_entity.id
_entity.type
_entity.pdbx_description
1 polymer ?
#
loop_
_entity_poly.entity_id
_entity_poly.type
_entity_poly.pdbx_seq_one_letter_code
_entity_poly.pdbx_strand_id
1 'polypeptide(L)'
;VSSTQAAVDSASQNAFWNEKRQITPGEVQAIQAAAPIKQGIATLGTRRNVPNLSLTGSGGRLKTRKSKKGGQIVTMFFNIRDQVKMYHWQTKSFSEHKATDELVGTLDTNIDKFVEVYMGRYGRPLIKKTLPVKNLTVTGIRTFITRSTNWLTTKLPRMLKKTDSDLLNIRDEILGDLNQVKYLFTLS
;
A
#
# COMPACT_ATOMS: atom_id res chain seq x y z
N VAL A 1 -38.79 22.55 1.44
CA VAL A 1 -37.75 22.92 0.46
C VAL A 1 -36.51 22.11 0.79
N SER A 2 -36.41 20.82 0.45
CA SER A 2 -35.18 20.06 0.71
C SER A 2 -35.01 18.78 -0.10
N SER A 3 -35.96 18.35 -0.91
CA SER A 3 -35.84 17.08 -1.65
C SER A 3 -35.27 17.23 -3.07
N THR A 4 -35.29 18.39 -3.64
CA THR A 4 -34.83 18.67 -5.02
C THR A 4 -33.33 18.88 -5.10
N GLN A 5 -32.69 19.41 -4.08
CA GLN A 5 -31.23 19.67 -4.09
C GLN A 5 -30.41 18.38 -3.98
N ALA A 6 -30.84 17.44 -3.15
CA ALA A 6 -30.16 16.15 -3.00
C ALA A 6 -30.23 15.26 -4.26
N ALA A 7 -31.28 15.38 -5.06
CA ALA A 7 -31.43 14.66 -6.32
C ALA A 7 -30.52 15.21 -7.42
N VAL A 8 -30.29 16.52 -7.46
CA VAL A 8 -29.41 17.18 -8.43
C VAL A 8 -27.94 16.84 -8.15
N ASP A 9 -27.52 16.79 -6.88
CA ASP A 9 -26.14 16.43 -6.49
C ASP A 9 -25.83 14.95 -6.78
N SER A 10 -26.79 14.06 -6.61
CA SER A 10 -26.65 12.64 -6.95
C SER A 10 -26.53 12.40 -8.46
N ALA A 11 -27.28 13.16 -9.28
CA ALA A 11 -27.23 13.05 -10.73
C ALA A 11 -25.89 13.56 -11.32
N SER A 12 -25.34 14.66 -10.77
CA SER A 12 -24.06 15.21 -11.19
C SER A 12 -22.87 14.35 -10.80
N GLN A 13 -22.90 13.67 -9.65
CA GLN A 13 -21.86 12.71 -9.27
C GLN A 13 -21.87 11.46 -10.15
N ASN A 14 -23.04 10.94 -10.52
CA ASN A 14 -23.15 9.80 -11.42
C ASN A 14 -22.68 10.12 -12.85
N ALA A 15 -22.94 11.34 -13.33
CA ALA A 15 -22.43 11.80 -14.63
C ALA A 15 -20.89 11.88 -14.66
N PHE A 16 -20.27 12.39 -13.58
CA PHE A 16 -18.82 12.49 -13.47
C PHE A 16 -18.10 11.14 -13.49
N TRP A 17 -18.70 10.10 -12.89
CA TRP A 17 -18.13 8.75 -12.92
C TRP A 17 -18.37 8.00 -14.22
N ASN A 18 -19.43 8.26 -14.94
CA ASN A 18 -19.71 7.67 -16.24
C ASN A 18 -18.85 8.25 -17.35
N GLU A 19 -18.49 9.54 -17.28
CA GLU A 19 -17.62 10.20 -18.28
C GLU A 19 -16.18 9.65 -18.26
N LYS A 20 -15.68 9.22 -17.10
CA LYS A 20 -14.33 8.65 -16.96
C LYS A 20 -14.18 7.21 -17.44
N ARG A 21 -15.23 6.54 -17.90
CA ARG A 21 -15.20 5.12 -18.32
C ARG A 21 -15.38 4.87 -19.80
N GLN A 22 -15.61 5.90 -20.59
CA GLN A 22 -15.69 5.70 -22.04
C GLN A 22 -14.30 5.81 -22.66
N ILE A 23 -13.66 4.63 -22.82
CA ILE A 23 -12.50 4.49 -23.69
C ILE A 23 -12.97 4.76 -25.11
N THR A 24 -12.45 5.78 -25.75
CA THR A 24 -12.82 6.14 -27.12
C THR A 24 -12.33 5.08 -28.11
N PRO A 25 -13.01 4.89 -29.26
CA PRO A 25 -12.54 3.93 -30.28
C PRO A 25 -11.09 4.16 -30.75
N GLY A 26 -10.57 5.40 -30.65
CA GLY A 26 -9.19 5.71 -30.95
C GLY A 26 -8.18 5.18 -29.92
N GLU A 27 -8.56 5.15 -28.63
CA GLU A 27 -7.70 4.58 -27.59
C GLU A 27 -7.62 3.06 -27.65
N VAL A 28 -8.70 2.40 -28.08
CA VAL A 28 -8.69 0.95 -28.32
C VAL A 28 -7.77 0.59 -29.49
N GLN A 29 -7.72 1.39 -30.53
CA GLN A 29 -6.78 1.20 -31.64
C GLN A 29 -5.33 1.44 -31.23
N ALA A 30 -5.06 2.40 -30.37
CA ALA A 30 -3.71 2.66 -29.84
C ALA A 30 -3.19 1.49 -28.98
N ILE A 31 -4.06 0.87 -28.18
CA ILE A 31 -3.72 -0.31 -27.38
C ILE A 31 -3.48 -1.55 -28.27
N GLN A 32 -4.24 -1.70 -29.34
CA GLN A 32 -4.07 -2.80 -30.31
C GLN A 32 -2.85 -2.62 -31.22
N ALA A 33 -2.43 -1.40 -31.49
CA ALA A 33 -1.21 -1.10 -32.26
C ALA A 33 0.09 -1.26 -31.47
N ALA A 34 0.04 -1.34 -30.15
CA ALA A 34 1.20 -1.47 -29.26
C ALA A 34 1.64 -2.93 -28.99
N ALA A 35 1.05 -3.92 -29.65
CA ALA A 35 1.54 -5.30 -29.64
C ALA A 35 1.56 -5.83 -31.08
N PRO A 36 2.64 -6.44 -31.58
CA PRO A 36 3.30 -7.59 -30.98
C PRO A 36 4.83 -7.60 -31.11
N ILE A 37 5.50 -8.14 -30.14
CA ILE A 37 6.85 -8.67 -30.27
C ILE A 37 6.74 -9.98 -31.08
N LYS A 38 7.11 -9.94 -32.33
CA LYS A 38 7.22 -11.13 -33.17
C LYS A 38 8.33 -12.03 -32.63
N GLN A 39 7.96 -13.26 -32.28
CA GLN A 39 8.89 -14.37 -32.16
C GLN A 39 9.55 -14.59 -33.53
N GLY A 40 10.81 -14.20 -33.65
CA GLY A 40 11.66 -14.60 -34.75
C GLY A 40 12.33 -15.91 -34.44
N ILE A 41 11.84 -17.00 -35.04
CA ILE A 41 12.59 -18.26 -35.16
C ILE A 41 13.73 -18.00 -36.13
N ALA A 42 14.96 -17.97 -35.63
CA ALA A 42 16.16 -18.07 -36.46
C ALA A 42 16.84 -19.39 -36.19
N THR A 43 16.60 -20.31 -37.11
CA THR A 43 17.42 -21.52 -37.26
C THR A 43 18.72 -21.23 -37.96
N LEU A 44 19.71 -22.01 -37.61
CA LEU A 44 21.03 -22.27 -38.24
C LEU A 44 22.18 -21.28 -37.97
N GLY A 45 23.21 -21.88 -37.45
CA GLY A 45 24.56 -21.41 -37.68
C GLY A 45 25.60 -21.87 -36.69
N THR A 46 26.25 -23.00 -36.97
CA THR A 46 27.63 -23.37 -36.62
C THR A 46 28.15 -23.15 -35.19
N ARG A 47 28.40 -24.28 -34.56
CA ARG A 47 29.26 -24.43 -33.39
C ARG A 47 30.59 -23.71 -33.56
N ARG A 48 30.81 -22.66 -32.79
CA ARG A 48 32.16 -22.22 -32.42
C ARG A 48 32.37 -22.55 -30.97
N ASN A 49 33.42 -23.29 -30.69
CA ASN A 49 33.93 -23.60 -29.35
C ASN A 49 34.14 -22.28 -28.60
N VAL A 50 33.29 -22.02 -27.60
CA VAL A 50 33.54 -20.98 -26.61
C VAL A 50 34.10 -21.71 -25.39
N PRO A 51 35.25 -21.27 -24.82
CA PRO A 51 35.78 -21.90 -23.63
C PRO A 51 34.76 -21.78 -22.50
N ASN A 52 34.61 -22.88 -21.79
CA ASN A 52 33.72 -23.00 -20.62
C ASN A 52 34.22 -22.07 -19.51
N LEU A 53 33.68 -20.84 -19.47
CA LEU A 53 33.94 -19.93 -18.38
C LEU A 53 33.05 -20.37 -17.21
N SER A 54 33.63 -21.18 -16.34
CA SER A 54 33.03 -21.58 -15.07
C SER A 54 32.82 -20.35 -14.19
N LEU A 55 31.63 -19.73 -14.29
CA LEU A 55 31.15 -18.74 -13.35
C LEU A 55 30.68 -19.45 -12.08
N THR A 56 31.62 -19.83 -11.24
CA THR A 56 31.33 -20.14 -9.83
C THR A 56 31.01 -18.86 -9.10
N GLY A 57 29.84 -18.29 -9.39
CA GLY A 57 29.25 -17.19 -8.67
C GLY A 57 28.57 -17.70 -7.40
N SER A 58 29.30 -17.70 -6.30
CA SER A 58 28.76 -17.87 -4.94
C SER A 58 27.79 -16.73 -4.61
N GLY A 59 26.63 -16.71 -5.25
CA GLY A 59 25.63 -15.67 -5.11
C GLY A 59 24.32 -16.20 -4.52
N GLY A 60 24.24 -16.52 -3.25
CA GLY A 60 22.99 -17.13 -2.83
C GLY A 60 22.39 -16.74 -1.48
N ARG A 61 23.10 -16.21 -0.52
CA ARG A 61 22.57 -16.22 0.87
C ARG A 61 22.30 -14.88 1.55
N LEU A 62 22.51 -13.75 0.87
CA LEU A 62 22.28 -12.41 1.44
C LEU A 62 20.85 -11.88 1.24
N LYS A 63 20.05 -12.46 0.34
CA LYS A 63 18.69 -11.98 -0.01
C LYS A 63 17.61 -12.31 1.01
N THR A 64 17.73 -13.40 1.78
CA THR A 64 16.66 -13.91 2.64
C THR A 64 16.41 -13.09 3.92
N ARG A 65 17.45 -12.46 4.49
CA ARG A 65 17.31 -11.69 5.73
C ARG A 65 16.65 -10.33 5.52
N LYS A 66 16.93 -9.65 4.39
CA LYS A 66 16.29 -8.38 4.01
C LYS A 66 14.81 -8.56 3.65
N SER A 67 14.48 -9.61 2.91
CA SER A 67 13.11 -9.99 2.56
C SER A 67 12.23 -10.24 3.80
N LYS A 68 12.77 -10.84 4.86
CA LYS A 68 12.03 -11.13 6.10
C LYS A 68 11.65 -9.85 6.87
N LYS A 69 12.53 -8.85 6.94
CA LYS A 69 12.23 -7.56 7.57
C LYS A 69 11.15 -6.80 6.80
N GLY A 70 11.27 -6.72 5.46
CA GLY A 70 10.27 -6.09 4.61
C GLY A 70 8.89 -6.72 4.76
N GLY A 71 8.81 -8.05 4.79
CA GLY A 71 7.55 -8.75 5.02
C GLY A 71 6.92 -8.44 6.37
N GLN A 72 7.70 -8.23 7.42
CA GLN A 72 7.20 -7.81 8.73
C GLN A 72 6.64 -6.37 8.69
N ILE A 73 7.33 -5.46 7.99
CA ILE A 73 6.89 -4.07 7.84
C ILE A 73 5.54 -4.03 7.11
N VAL A 74 5.46 -4.65 5.94
CA VAL A 74 4.23 -4.66 5.13
C VAL A 74 3.09 -5.36 5.88
N THR A 75 3.36 -6.47 6.57
CA THR A 75 2.36 -7.16 7.39
C THR A 75 1.81 -6.24 8.49
N MET A 76 2.67 -5.43 9.13
CA MET A 76 2.22 -4.51 10.16
C MET A 76 1.40 -3.35 9.57
N PHE A 77 1.79 -2.81 8.44
CA PHE A 77 1.03 -1.78 7.75
C PHE A 77 -0.37 -2.26 7.35
N PHE A 78 -0.48 -3.44 6.76
CA PHE A 78 -1.78 -4.03 6.47
C PHE A 78 -2.61 -4.27 7.74
N ASN A 79 -1.98 -4.73 8.82
CA ASN A 79 -2.68 -4.89 10.09
C ASN A 79 -3.23 -3.55 10.63
N ILE A 80 -2.46 -2.47 10.52
CA ILE A 80 -2.91 -1.13 10.92
C ILE A 80 -4.10 -0.71 10.06
N ARG A 81 -3.96 -0.75 8.75
CA ARG A 81 -4.98 -0.34 7.79
C ARG A 81 -6.26 -1.17 7.92
N ASP A 82 -6.15 -2.49 7.92
CA ASP A 82 -7.30 -3.40 7.94
C ASP A 82 -8.03 -3.35 9.29
N GLN A 83 -7.32 -3.18 10.39
CA GLN A 83 -7.91 -3.05 11.71
C GLN A 83 -8.68 -1.73 11.85
N VAL A 84 -8.15 -0.62 11.31
CA VAL A 84 -8.87 0.66 11.25
C VAL A 84 -10.10 0.55 10.36
N LYS A 85 -9.98 -0.08 9.18
CA LYS A 85 -11.11 -0.27 8.27
C LYS A 85 -12.21 -1.16 8.89
N MET A 86 -11.84 -2.20 9.60
CA MET A 86 -12.80 -3.03 10.32
C MET A 86 -13.55 -2.21 11.39
N TYR A 87 -12.83 -1.40 12.16
CA TYR A 87 -13.45 -0.54 13.17
C TYR A 87 -14.35 0.54 12.54
N HIS A 88 -13.94 1.14 11.42
CA HIS A 88 -14.74 2.08 10.66
C HIS A 88 -16.15 1.56 10.35
N TRP A 89 -16.29 0.27 10.03
CA TRP A 89 -17.59 -0.35 9.77
C TRP A 89 -18.38 -0.69 11.03
N GLN A 90 -17.71 -0.80 12.18
CA GLN A 90 -18.32 -1.27 13.42
C GLN A 90 -18.68 -0.16 14.40
N THR A 91 -18.05 1.01 14.30
CA THR A 91 -18.34 2.12 15.20
C THR A 91 -19.77 2.64 15.00
N LYS A 92 -20.41 3.02 16.12
CA LYS A 92 -21.72 3.67 16.13
C LYS A 92 -21.61 5.19 16.27
N SER A 93 -20.39 5.72 16.48
CA SER A 93 -20.11 7.14 16.55
C SER A 93 -19.87 7.69 15.16
N PHE A 94 -20.65 8.69 14.76
CA PHE A 94 -20.46 9.36 13.47
C PHE A 94 -19.10 10.06 13.36
N SER A 95 -18.64 10.70 14.45
CA SER A 95 -17.33 11.36 14.47
C SER A 95 -16.18 10.36 14.30
N GLU A 96 -16.25 9.22 14.99
CA GLU A 96 -15.23 8.16 14.82
C GLU A 96 -15.29 7.51 13.43
N HIS A 97 -16.50 7.34 12.88
CA HIS A 97 -16.69 6.83 11.51
C HIS A 97 -16.01 7.76 10.48
N LYS A 98 -16.24 9.06 10.58
CA LYS A 98 -15.62 10.05 9.69
C LYS A 98 -14.10 10.10 9.85
N ALA A 99 -13.61 10.15 11.09
CA ALA A 99 -12.18 10.17 11.37
C ALA A 99 -11.45 8.92 10.86
N THR A 100 -12.07 7.75 10.96
CA THR A 100 -11.46 6.50 10.45
C THR A 100 -11.58 6.34 8.94
N ASP A 101 -12.58 6.94 8.30
CA ASP A 101 -12.71 6.97 6.84
C ASP A 101 -11.56 7.75 6.20
N GLU A 102 -11.29 8.95 6.70
CA GLU A 102 -10.17 9.78 6.27
C GLU A 102 -8.83 9.07 6.51
N LEU A 103 -8.65 8.49 7.71
CA LEU A 103 -7.43 7.75 8.05
C LEU A 103 -7.19 6.57 7.10
N VAL A 104 -8.20 5.80 6.72
CA VAL A 104 -8.02 4.68 5.78
C VAL A 104 -7.54 5.17 4.42
N GLY A 105 -8.09 6.30 3.93
CA GLY A 105 -7.67 6.89 2.65
C GLY A 105 -6.19 7.32 2.65
N THR A 106 -5.75 8.00 3.72
CA THR A 106 -4.34 8.42 3.85
C THR A 106 -3.41 7.25 4.08
N LEU A 107 -3.83 6.23 4.86
CA LEU A 107 -3.06 5.01 5.05
C LEU A 107 -2.86 4.24 3.74
N ASP A 108 -3.89 4.10 2.90
CA ASP A 108 -3.76 3.42 1.61
C ASP A 108 -2.69 4.10 0.75
N THR A 109 -2.71 5.42 0.64
CA THR A 109 -1.75 6.21 -0.14
C THR A 109 -0.32 6.11 0.43
N ASN A 110 -0.17 6.34 1.74
CA ASN A 110 1.14 6.42 2.37
C ASN A 110 1.80 5.04 2.52
N ILE A 111 1.02 3.98 2.76
CA ILE A 111 1.53 2.61 2.80
C ILE A 111 2.02 2.17 1.42
N ASP A 112 1.25 2.43 0.36
CA ASP A 112 1.65 2.11 -1.00
C ASP A 112 2.96 2.80 -1.36
N LYS A 113 3.04 4.11 -1.18
CA LYS A 113 4.26 4.91 -1.37
C LYS A 113 5.46 4.35 -0.58
N PHE A 114 5.25 4.01 0.70
CA PHE A 114 6.31 3.43 1.52
C PHE A 114 6.81 2.10 0.96
N VAL A 115 5.89 1.21 0.59
CA VAL A 115 6.22 -0.13 0.09
C VAL A 115 6.94 -0.06 -1.25
N GLU A 116 6.53 0.83 -2.15
CA GLU A 116 7.20 1.03 -3.43
C GLU A 116 8.63 1.57 -3.27
N VAL A 117 8.82 2.60 -2.43
CA VAL A 117 10.17 3.13 -2.11
C VAL A 117 11.03 2.04 -1.45
N TYR A 118 10.45 1.25 -0.53
CA TYR A 118 11.14 0.13 0.08
C TYR A 118 11.55 -0.93 -0.94
N MET A 119 10.67 -1.26 -1.89
CA MET A 119 10.97 -2.22 -2.96
C MET A 119 12.08 -1.74 -3.88
N GLY A 120 12.12 -0.45 -4.20
CA GLY A 120 13.19 0.16 -4.98
C GLY A 120 14.57 0.00 -4.32
N ARG A 121 14.63 0.10 -2.98
CA ARG A 121 15.90 -0.02 -2.22
C ARG A 121 16.28 -1.45 -1.85
N TYR A 122 15.32 -2.27 -1.52
CA TYR A 122 15.55 -3.56 -0.85
C TYR A 122 15.00 -4.77 -1.58
N GLY A 123 14.28 -4.55 -2.68
CA GLY A 123 13.57 -5.58 -3.42
C GLY A 123 12.24 -5.99 -2.78
N ARG A 124 11.50 -6.86 -3.45
CA ARG A 124 10.14 -7.27 -3.05
C ARG A 124 10.13 -8.01 -1.72
N PRO A 125 9.30 -7.60 -0.75
CA PRO A 125 9.16 -8.27 0.53
C PRO A 125 8.33 -9.56 0.39
N LEU A 126 8.62 -10.55 1.23
CA LEU A 126 7.76 -11.73 1.40
C LEU A 126 6.72 -11.42 2.48
N ILE A 127 5.46 -11.35 2.09
CA ILE A 127 4.35 -11.01 2.96
C ILE A 127 3.79 -12.29 3.59
N LYS A 128 3.34 -12.22 4.85
CA LYS A 128 2.64 -13.34 5.50
C LYS A 128 1.26 -13.55 4.86
N LYS A 129 0.84 -14.82 4.80
CA LYS A 129 -0.47 -15.19 4.23
C LYS A 129 -1.67 -14.81 5.11
N THR A 130 -1.49 -14.68 6.41
CA THR A 130 -2.55 -14.37 7.37
C THR A 130 -2.28 -13.08 8.12
N LEU A 131 -3.32 -12.22 8.23
CA LEU A 131 -3.31 -10.98 8.98
C LEU A 131 -4.28 -11.10 10.15
N PRO A 132 -3.86 -10.81 11.39
CA PRO A 132 -4.75 -10.85 12.55
C PRO A 132 -5.61 -9.58 12.60
N VAL A 133 -6.85 -9.67 12.14
CA VAL A 133 -7.86 -8.61 12.28
C VAL A 133 -8.90 -9.05 13.31
N LYS A 134 -9.32 -8.14 14.19
CA LYS A 134 -10.25 -8.42 15.29
C LYS A 134 -11.36 -7.38 15.35
N ASN A 135 -12.51 -7.77 15.85
CA ASN A 135 -13.54 -6.84 16.26
C ASN A 135 -13.07 -6.10 17.53
N LEU A 136 -12.91 -4.78 17.44
CA LEU A 136 -12.43 -3.95 18.54
C LEU A 136 -13.55 -3.08 19.11
N THR A 137 -13.55 -2.94 20.42
CA THR A 137 -14.34 -1.90 21.11
C THR A 137 -13.68 -0.53 20.95
N VAL A 138 -14.35 0.55 21.35
CA VAL A 138 -13.81 1.91 21.40
C VAL A 138 -12.46 1.96 22.14
N THR A 139 -12.38 1.37 23.33
CA THR A 139 -11.13 1.28 24.10
C THR A 139 -10.08 0.43 23.37
N GLY A 140 -10.53 -0.63 22.70
CA GLY A 140 -9.67 -1.54 21.93
C GLY A 140 -8.99 -0.85 20.78
N ILE A 141 -9.72 -0.06 19.97
CA ILE A 141 -9.13 0.68 18.84
C ILE A 141 -8.18 1.78 19.31
N ARG A 142 -8.51 2.53 20.36
CA ARG A 142 -7.62 3.56 20.95
C ARG A 142 -6.30 2.95 21.42
N THR A 143 -6.37 1.80 22.09
CA THR A 143 -5.18 1.04 22.49
C THR A 143 -4.39 0.53 21.27
N PHE A 144 -5.08 0.05 20.24
CA PHE A 144 -4.43 -0.45 19.02
C PHE A 144 -3.69 0.68 18.28
N ILE A 145 -4.31 1.85 18.10
CA ILE A 145 -3.66 3.03 17.49
C ILE A 145 -2.43 3.44 18.29
N THR A 146 -2.53 3.48 19.63
CA THR A 146 -1.38 3.79 20.49
C THR A 146 -0.24 2.78 20.34
N ARG A 147 -0.53 1.49 20.23
CA ARG A 147 0.49 0.46 19.94
C ARG A 147 1.09 0.63 18.55
N SER A 148 0.28 1.02 17.58
CA SER A 148 0.72 1.27 16.20
C SER A 148 1.66 2.48 16.13
N THR A 149 1.34 3.60 16.79
CA THR A 149 2.24 4.76 16.88
C THR A 149 3.56 4.40 17.59
N ASN A 150 3.51 3.63 18.67
CA ASN A 150 4.71 3.12 19.34
C ASN A 150 5.56 2.22 18.43
N TRP A 151 4.93 1.38 17.62
CA TRP A 151 5.66 0.53 16.67
C TRP A 151 6.36 1.38 15.60
N LEU A 152 5.68 2.38 15.03
CA LEU A 152 6.23 3.30 14.05
C LEU A 152 7.43 4.09 14.59
N THR A 153 7.40 4.50 15.84
CA THR A 153 8.47 5.30 16.46
C THR A 153 9.65 4.47 16.99
N THR A 154 9.40 3.24 17.46
CA THR A 154 10.43 2.47 18.18
C THR A 154 10.93 1.25 17.41
N LYS A 155 10.06 0.55 16.69
CA LYS A 155 10.40 -0.72 16.01
C LYS A 155 10.78 -0.52 14.55
N LEU A 156 9.98 0.22 13.79
CA LEU A 156 10.21 0.45 12.37
C LEU A 156 11.58 1.10 12.08
N PRO A 157 12.04 2.14 12.80
CA PRO A 157 13.36 2.73 12.55
C PRO A 157 14.52 1.76 12.74
N ARG A 158 14.38 0.78 13.65
CA ARG A 158 15.41 -0.26 13.85
C ARG A 158 15.47 -1.29 12.71
N MET A 159 14.44 -1.33 11.87
CA MET A 159 14.36 -2.21 10.72
C MET A 159 14.91 -1.55 9.44
N LEU A 160 15.09 -0.23 9.46
CA LEU A 160 15.62 0.62 8.40
C LEU A 160 17.07 1.03 8.71
N LYS A 161 17.75 1.62 7.71
CA LYS A 161 19.03 2.29 7.91
C LYS A 161 18.81 3.75 8.28
N LYS A 162 19.77 4.37 8.95
CA LYS A 162 19.74 5.83 9.23
C LYS A 162 19.72 6.68 7.95
N THR A 163 20.22 6.14 6.84
CA THR A 163 20.25 6.80 5.53
C THR A 163 18.94 6.63 4.73
N ASP A 164 17.95 5.92 5.25
CA ASP A 164 16.64 5.75 4.61
C ASP A 164 15.70 6.89 5.00
N SER A 165 16.15 8.14 4.84
CA SER A 165 15.41 9.34 5.24
C SER A 165 14.07 9.49 4.52
N ASP A 166 14.00 9.07 3.26
CA ASP A 166 12.78 9.03 2.46
C ASP A 166 11.72 8.09 3.06
N LEU A 167 12.11 6.88 3.46
CA LEU A 167 11.21 5.94 4.16
C LEU A 167 10.80 6.45 5.54
N LEU A 168 11.72 7.12 6.25
CA LEU A 168 11.42 7.71 7.54
C LEU A 168 10.44 8.89 7.42
N ASN A 169 10.54 9.69 6.37
CA ASN A 169 9.59 10.79 6.10
C ASN A 169 8.18 10.24 5.83
N ILE A 170 8.03 9.22 4.99
CA ILE A 170 6.71 8.60 4.75
C ILE A 170 6.16 7.97 6.03
N ARG A 171 7.02 7.34 6.86
CA ARG A 171 6.64 6.84 8.17
C ARG A 171 6.11 7.97 9.07
N ASP A 172 6.71 9.17 9.02
CA ASP A 172 6.28 10.32 9.81
C ASP A 172 4.92 10.86 9.35
N GLU A 173 4.62 10.82 8.05
CA GLU A 173 3.29 11.10 7.52
C GLU A 173 2.24 10.14 8.13
N ILE A 174 2.48 8.83 8.07
CA ILE A 174 1.59 7.82 8.68
C ILE A 174 1.45 8.03 10.20
N LEU A 175 2.52 8.37 10.88
CA LEU A 175 2.51 8.64 12.32
C LEU A 175 1.68 9.89 12.65
N GLY A 176 1.78 10.93 11.83
CA GLY A 176 0.98 12.15 11.92
C GLY A 176 -0.51 11.87 11.82
N ASP A 177 -0.92 11.10 10.79
CA ASP A 177 -2.32 10.69 10.56
C ASP A 177 -2.89 9.92 11.76
N LEU A 178 -2.13 8.95 12.29
CA LEU A 178 -2.55 8.19 13.48
C LEU A 178 -2.67 9.07 14.74
N ASN A 179 -1.79 10.05 14.92
CA ASN A 179 -1.88 10.98 16.05
C ASN A 179 -3.06 11.94 15.89
N GLN A 180 -3.37 12.38 14.67
CA GLN A 180 -4.55 13.19 14.39
C GLN A 180 -5.83 12.44 14.77
N VAL A 181 -5.96 11.18 14.38
CA VAL A 181 -7.14 10.37 14.74
C VAL A 181 -7.24 10.13 16.25
N LYS A 182 -6.11 9.98 16.96
CA LYS A 182 -6.12 9.93 18.43
C LYS A 182 -6.74 11.20 19.03
N TYR A 183 -6.41 12.37 18.48
CA TYR A 183 -7.02 13.62 18.91
C TYR A 183 -8.52 13.64 18.58
N LEU A 184 -8.91 13.33 17.33
CA LEU A 184 -10.32 13.32 16.92
C LEU A 184 -11.18 12.38 17.77
N PHE A 185 -10.64 11.27 18.23
CA PHE A 185 -11.32 10.35 19.15
C PHE A 185 -11.54 10.93 20.55
N THR A 186 -10.89 12.04 20.92
CA THR A 186 -11.20 12.74 22.18
C THR A 186 -12.45 13.60 22.09
N LEU A 187 -12.91 13.87 20.86
CA LEU A 187 -14.08 14.70 20.56
C LEU A 187 -15.37 13.89 20.37
N SER A 188 -15.30 12.58 20.58
CA SER A 188 -16.42 11.64 20.39
C SER A 188 -17.02 11.18 21.71
#